data_de90464ad007e7735aa61e471dff7aab
#
_entry.id   de90464ad007e7735aa61e471dff7aab
#
_cell.length_a   1.000
_cell.length_b   1.000
_cell.length_c   1.000
_cell.angle_alpha   90.00
_cell.angle_beta   90.00
_cell.angle_gamma   90.00
#
_symmetry.space_group_name_H-M   'P 1'
#
loop_
_entity.id
_entity.type
_entity.pdbx_description
1 polymer ?
#
loop_
_entity_poly.entity_id
_entity_poly.type
_entity_poly.pdbx_seq_one_letter_code
_entity_poly.pdbx_strand_id
1 'polypeptide(L)'
;IYRIDHAKSRTHSWFVTVQRRGRIYHQHFADLLYGGKRKALDAAKLYRDSLVVNLRPLTRLEVCRIKKKNNRSGVSGVTKIDVWEHNRGRRYHRRYWLAQWPIGNGKAQTKKFSITRYGEQGARQRALQARQEALKSLART
;
A
#
# COMPACT_ATOMS: atom_id res chain seq x y z
N ILE A 1 -11.81 3.96 -15.30
CA ILE A 1 -12.66 4.83 -16.15
C ILE A 1 -14.09 4.70 -15.64
N TYR A 2 -14.76 5.81 -15.45
CA TYR A 2 -16.17 5.86 -15.11
C TYR A 2 -16.88 7.02 -15.83
N ARG A 3 -18.20 6.90 -15.94
CA ARG A 3 -19.05 7.88 -16.60
C ARG A 3 -19.51 8.95 -15.64
N ILE A 4 -19.52 10.20 -16.09
CA ILE A 4 -20.12 11.35 -15.39
C ILE A 4 -21.19 11.93 -16.30
N ASP A 5 -22.44 11.93 -15.81
CA ASP A 5 -23.58 12.50 -16.50
C ASP A 5 -24.32 13.44 -15.55
N HIS A 6 -24.22 14.76 -15.80
CA HIS A 6 -24.94 15.80 -15.08
C HIS A 6 -25.93 16.50 -15.99
N ALA A 7 -27.19 16.11 -15.93
CA ALA A 7 -28.24 16.64 -16.78
C ALA A 7 -28.43 18.18 -16.62
N LYS A 8 -28.37 18.69 -15.37
CA LYS A 8 -28.54 20.12 -15.10
C LYS A 8 -27.43 20.99 -15.71
N SER A 9 -26.19 20.54 -15.69
CA SER A 9 -25.03 21.24 -16.26
C SER A 9 -24.71 20.82 -17.70
N ARG A 10 -25.51 19.94 -18.28
CA ARG A 10 -25.27 19.34 -19.61
C ARG A 10 -23.85 18.77 -19.76
N THR A 11 -23.28 18.28 -18.66
CA THR A 11 -21.94 17.71 -18.64
C THR A 11 -22.03 16.22 -18.82
N HIS A 12 -21.52 15.75 -19.97
CA HIS A 12 -21.43 14.32 -20.30
C HIS A 12 -20.00 14.01 -20.63
N SER A 13 -19.34 13.20 -19.78
CA SER A 13 -17.91 12.90 -19.95
C SER A 13 -17.52 11.55 -19.40
N TRP A 14 -16.43 11.02 -19.89
CA TRP A 14 -15.71 9.92 -19.26
C TRP A 14 -14.58 10.47 -18.40
N PHE A 15 -14.43 9.96 -17.20
CA PHE A 15 -13.37 10.33 -16.29
C PHE A 15 -12.40 9.18 -16.10
N VAL A 16 -11.12 9.44 -16.34
CA VAL A 16 -10.04 8.48 -16.10
C VAL A 16 -9.30 8.90 -14.85
N THR A 17 -9.07 7.95 -13.95
CA THR A 17 -8.15 8.14 -12.83
C THR A 17 -7.24 6.94 -12.72
N VAL A 18 -5.94 7.19 -12.59
CA VAL A 18 -4.90 6.18 -12.38
C VAL A 18 -4.00 6.65 -11.26
N GLN A 19 -3.86 5.84 -10.22
CA GLN A 19 -2.91 6.12 -9.14
C GLN A 19 -1.65 5.28 -9.34
N ARG A 20 -0.49 5.94 -9.37
CA ARG A 20 0.82 5.30 -9.48
C ARG A 20 1.84 6.04 -8.63
N ARG A 21 2.63 5.30 -7.85
CA ARG A 21 3.74 5.83 -7.03
C ARG A 21 3.35 7.01 -6.13
N GLY A 22 2.12 6.96 -5.55
CA GLY A 22 1.60 8.02 -4.69
C GLY A 22 1.07 9.25 -5.43
N ARG A 23 1.13 9.27 -6.77
CA ARG A 23 0.56 10.33 -7.61
C ARG A 23 -0.76 9.87 -8.22
N ILE A 24 -1.69 10.79 -8.33
CA ILE A 24 -2.98 10.58 -9.00
C ILE A 24 -2.94 11.33 -10.32
N TYR A 25 -3.19 10.61 -11.40
CA TYR A 25 -3.35 11.12 -12.76
C TYR A 25 -4.83 11.04 -13.09
N HIS A 26 -5.43 12.14 -13.51
CA HIS A 26 -6.84 12.16 -13.87
C HIS A 26 -7.09 13.07 -15.05
N GLN A 27 -8.09 12.73 -15.87
CA GLN A 27 -8.52 13.53 -17.01
C GLN A 27 -9.98 13.24 -17.36
N HIS A 28 -10.67 14.30 -17.80
CA HIS A 28 -12.02 14.23 -18.35
C HIS A 28 -11.98 14.17 -19.90
N PHE A 29 -12.88 13.37 -20.44
CA PHE A 29 -13.11 13.24 -21.88
C PHE A 29 -14.57 13.57 -22.15
N ALA A 30 -14.85 14.83 -22.45
CA ALA A 30 -16.20 15.31 -22.70
C ALA A 30 -16.72 14.85 -24.05
N ASP A 31 -17.94 14.33 -24.11
CA ASP A 31 -18.54 13.82 -25.35
C ASP A 31 -18.52 14.86 -26.47
N LEU A 32 -18.82 16.11 -26.14
CA LEU A 32 -18.87 17.22 -27.11
C LEU A 32 -17.51 17.44 -27.78
N LEU A 33 -16.40 17.37 -27.02
CA LEU A 33 -15.06 17.63 -27.54
C LEU A 33 -14.53 16.48 -28.43
N TYR A 34 -14.99 15.26 -28.18
CA TYR A 34 -14.52 14.07 -28.89
C TYR A 34 -15.51 13.57 -29.97
N GLY A 35 -16.60 14.33 -30.21
CA GLY A 35 -17.57 13.97 -31.22
C GLY A 35 -18.47 12.79 -30.86
N GLY A 36 -18.84 12.69 -29.56
CA GLY A 36 -19.80 11.75 -29.04
C GLY A 36 -19.27 10.77 -28.01
N LYS A 37 -20.20 10.16 -27.29
CA LYS A 37 -19.96 9.25 -26.15
C LYS A 37 -18.96 8.14 -26.45
N ARG A 38 -19.07 7.51 -27.62
CA ARG A 38 -18.22 6.37 -28.03
C ARG A 38 -16.78 6.81 -28.28
N LYS A 39 -16.60 7.88 -29.06
CA LYS A 39 -15.27 8.43 -29.37
C LYS A 39 -14.57 8.98 -28.12
N ALA A 40 -15.31 9.61 -27.21
CA ALA A 40 -14.80 10.04 -25.90
C ALA A 40 -14.34 8.86 -25.04
N LEU A 41 -15.07 7.73 -25.06
CA LEU A 41 -14.66 6.51 -24.36
C LEU A 41 -13.37 5.92 -24.94
N ASP A 42 -13.26 5.87 -26.28
CA ASP A 42 -12.08 5.33 -26.95
C ASP A 42 -10.83 6.19 -26.63
N ALA A 43 -10.95 7.52 -26.65
CA ALA A 43 -9.90 8.42 -26.22
C ALA A 43 -9.53 8.23 -24.74
N ALA A 44 -10.52 8.03 -23.85
CA ALA A 44 -10.29 7.74 -22.44
C ALA A 44 -9.54 6.42 -22.23
N LYS A 45 -9.84 5.39 -23.02
CA LYS A 45 -9.11 4.10 -22.99
C LYS A 45 -7.67 4.28 -23.42
N LEU A 46 -7.42 4.96 -24.55
CA LEU A 46 -6.07 5.24 -25.05
C LEU A 46 -5.22 5.98 -24.00
N TYR A 47 -5.80 7.00 -23.38
CA TYR A 47 -5.11 7.73 -22.30
C TYR A 47 -4.78 6.83 -21.10
N ARG A 48 -5.75 6.05 -20.61
CA ARG A 48 -5.51 5.08 -19.54
C ARG A 48 -4.38 4.13 -19.89
N ASP A 49 -4.41 3.55 -21.08
CA ASP A 49 -3.46 2.54 -21.51
C ASP A 49 -2.06 3.15 -21.68
N SER A 50 -1.95 4.37 -22.19
CA SER A 50 -0.68 5.11 -22.22
C SER A 50 -0.09 5.33 -20.82
N LEU A 51 -0.93 5.69 -19.84
CA LEU A 51 -0.48 5.84 -18.45
C LEU A 51 -0.02 4.50 -17.85
N VAL A 52 -0.73 3.42 -18.13
CA VAL A 52 -0.39 2.07 -17.60
C VAL A 52 0.95 1.59 -18.18
N VAL A 53 1.20 1.83 -19.46
CA VAL A 53 2.46 1.46 -20.13
C VAL A 53 3.62 2.32 -19.63
N ASN A 54 3.44 3.65 -19.56
CA ASN A 54 4.52 4.59 -19.25
C ASN A 54 4.82 4.68 -17.74
N LEU A 55 3.83 4.39 -16.88
CA LEU A 55 3.96 4.47 -15.43
C LEU A 55 4.11 3.08 -14.83
N ARG A 56 5.34 2.59 -14.75
CA ARG A 56 5.64 1.30 -14.12
C ARG A 56 5.02 1.20 -12.73
N PRO A 57 4.27 0.14 -12.42
CA PRO A 57 3.77 -0.10 -11.07
C PRO A 57 4.92 -0.29 -10.07
N LEU A 58 4.65 -0.04 -8.81
CA LEU A 58 5.61 -0.34 -7.75
C LEU A 58 5.85 -1.85 -7.68
N THR A 59 7.12 -2.23 -7.60
CA THR A 59 7.49 -3.60 -7.28
C THR A 59 7.05 -3.95 -5.86
N ARG A 60 6.92 -5.24 -5.58
CA ARG A 60 6.60 -5.73 -4.24
C ARG A 60 7.58 -5.22 -3.18
N LEU A 61 8.86 -5.17 -3.52
CA LEU A 61 9.91 -4.66 -2.65
C LEU A 61 9.75 -3.16 -2.37
N GLU A 62 9.47 -2.36 -3.42
CA GLU A 62 9.20 -0.93 -3.27
C GLU A 62 8.00 -0.68 -2.36
N VAL A 63 6.89 -1.42 -2.55
CA VAL A 63 5.71 -1.33 -1.67
C VAL A 63 6.07 -1.65 -0.21
N CYS A 64 6.89 -2.66 0.03
CA CYS A 64 7.34 -3.03 1.38
C CYS A 64 8.17 -1.96 2.07
N ARG A 65 8.82 -1.07 1.32
CA ARG A 65 9.64 0.03 1.85
C ARG A 65 8.86 1.32 2.12
N ILE A 66 7.64 1.44 1.61
CA ILE A 66 6.81 2.62 1.85
C ILE A 66 6.47 2.72 3.33
N LYS A 67 6.92 3.79 3.96
CA LYS A 67 6.58 4.11 5.34
C LYS A 67 5.21 4.77 5.41
N LYS A 68 4.25 4.12 6.07
CA LYS A 68 2.92 4.68 6.29
C LYS A 68 2.97 5.84 7.27
N LYS A 69 2.06 6.81 7.14
CA LYS A 69 1.98 8.01 7.99
C LYS A 69 1.88 7.68 9.49
N ASN A 70 1.21 6.59 9.84
CA ASN A 70 1.01 6.13 11.22
C ASN A 70 2.16 5.22 11.74
N ASN A 71 3.25 5.05 10.99
CA ASN A 71 4.39 4.22 11.42
C ASN A 71 5.22 4.98 12.48
N ARG A 72 5.21 4.48 13.71
CA ARG A 72 5.96 5.04 14.85
C ARG A 72 7.36 4.47 15.01
N SER A 73 7.66 3.30 14.43
CA SER A 73 8.96 2.63 14.57
C SER A 73 10.06 3.22 13.70
N GLY A 74 9.69 4.03 12.69
CA GLY A 74 10.59 4.57 11.67
C GLY A 74 10.84 3.62 10.49
N VAL A 75 10.52 2.33 10.62
CA VAL A 75 10.74 1.31 9.58
C VAL A 75 9.44 0.59 9.24
N SER A 76 9.11 0.53 7.94
CA SER A 76 7.91 -0.19 7.47
C SER A 76 8.00 -1.67 7.80
N GLY A 77 6.93 -2.23 8.33
CA GLY A 77 6.82 -3.65 8.70
C GLY A 77 7.53 -4.02 10.00
N VAL A 78 7.97 -3.03 10.79
CA VAL A 78 8.45 -3.24 12.16
C VAL A 78 7.58 -2.40 13.10
N THR A 79 7.08 -3.02 14.17
CA THR A 79 6.15 -2.37 15.12
C THR A 79 6.44 -2.82 16.53
N LYS A 80 6.39 -1.88 17.49
CA LYS A 80 6.37 -2.20 18.92
C LYS A 80 4.95 -2.50 19.35
N ILE A 81 4.76 -3.58 20.07
CA ILE A 81 3.54 -3.95 20.75
C ILE A 81 3.80 -3.87 22.26
N ASP A 82 3.02 -3.04 22.93
CA ASP A 82 3.10 -2.82 24.38
C ASP A 82 1.65 -2.62 24.86
N VAL A 83 0.98 -3.73 25.17
CA VAL A 83 -0.45 -3.76 25.46
C VAL A 83 -0.77 -4.70 26.61
N TRP A 84 -1.78 -4.31 27.40
CA TRP A 84 -2.38 -5.17 28.40
C TRP A 84 -3.57 -5.91 27.81
N GLU A 85 -3.56 -7.23 27.92
CA GLU A 85 -4.66 -8.07 27.47
C GLU A 85 -5.26 -8.84 28.66
N HIS A 86 -6.56 -9.11 28.57
CA HIS A 86 -7.28 -9.95 29.51
C HIS A 86 -7.67 -11.25 28.83
N ASN A 87 -7.30 -12.36 29.40
CA ASN A 87 -7.72 -13.67 28.92
C ASN A 87 -8.04 -14.59 30.12
N ARG A 88 -9.22 -15.20 30.11
CA ARG A 88 -9.70 -16.12 31.17
C ARG A 88 -9.53 -15.55 32.58
N GLY A 89 -9.92 -14.29 32.78
CA GLY A 89 -9.83 -13.61 34.08
C GLY A 89 -8.42 -13.18 34.52
N ARG A 90 -7.39 -13.44 33.73
CA ARG A 90 -6.01 -13.01 34.01
C ARG A 90 -5.59 -11.87 33.10
N ARG A 91 -4.80 -10.95 33.67
CA ARG A 91 -4.24 -9.81 32.96
C ARG A 91 -2.80 -10.12 32.54
N TYR A 92 -2.49 -9.93 31.24
CA TYR A 92 -1.18 -10.17 30.64
C TYR A 92 -0.63 -8.89 30.03
N HIS A 93 0.64 -8.60 30.29
CA HIS A 93 1.35 -7.51 29.65
C HIS A 93 2.16 -8.06 28.48
N ARG A 94 1.74 -7.78 27.25
CA ARG A 94 2.46 -8.18 26.04
C ARG A 94 3.39 -7.08 25.58
N ARG A 95 4.68 -7.33 25.68
CA ARG A 95 5.75 -6.40 25.30
C ARG A 95 6.71 -7.08 24.35
N TYR A 96 6.66 -6.70 23.08
CA TYR A 96 7.55 -7.25 22.06
C TYR A 96 7.67 -6.33 20.86
N TRP A 97 8.75 -6.50 20.09
CA TRP A 97 8.89 -5.96 18.75
C TRP A 97 8.46 -7.01 17.73
N LEU A 98 7.68 -6.60 16.75
CA LEU A 98 7.15 -7.43 15.67
C LEU A 98 7.80 -7.02 14.35
N ALA A 99 8.36 -7.99 13.63
CA ALA A 99 8.72 -7.85 12.23
C ALA A 99 7.69 -8.59 11.36
N GLN A 100 7.23 -7.97 10.29
CA GLN A 100 6.24 -8.53 9.36
C GLN A 100 6.68 -8.33 7.92
N TRP A 101 6.51 -9.34 7.06
CA TRP A 101 6.81 -9.26 5.62
C TRP A 101 5.86 -10.15 4.81
N PRO A 102 5.58 -9.79 3.53
CA PRO A 102 4.73 -10.62 2.67
C PRO A 102 5.50 -11.85 2.19
N ILE A 103 4.81 -13.00 2.13
CA ILE A 103 5.36 -14.27 1.60
C ILE A 103 4.69 -14.71 0.30
N GLY A 104 3.75 -13.94 -0.23
CA GLY A 104 3.00 -14.26 -1.44
C GLY A 104 1.52 -14.54 -1.16
N ASN A 105 0.72 -14.60 -2.23
CA ASN A 105 -0.71 -14.93 -2.19
C ASN A 105 -1.52 -14.17 -1.12
N GLY A 106 -1.23 -12.86 -0.94
CA GLY A 106 -1.86 -12.03 0.08
C GLY A 106 -1.49 -12.36 1.53
N LYS A 107 -0.62 -13.37 1.76
CA LYS A 107 -0.19 -13.79 3.10
C LYS A 107 1.03 -13.00 3.57
N ALA A 108 1.14 -12.84 4.88
CA ALA A 108 2.29 -12.22 5.54
C ALA A 108 2.85 -13.14 6.63
N GLN A 109 4.16 -13.16 6.76
CA GLN A 109 4.85 -13.80 7.86
C GLN A 109 5.22 -12.77 8.91
N THR A 110 5.18 -13.18 10.18
CA THR A 110 5.54 -12.34 11.32
C THR A 110 6.55 -13.04 12.21
N LYS A 111 7.44 -12.25 12.83
CA LYS A 111 8.37 -12.73 13.85
C LYS A 111 8.34 -11.77 15.04
N LYS A 112 8.22 -12.31 16.25
CA LYS A 112 8.10 -11.55 17.50
C LYS A 112 9.39 -11.68 18.32
N PHE A 113 9.82 -10.57 18.91
CA PHE A 113 11.01 -10.51 19.77
C PHE A 113 10.63 -9.90 21.10
N SER A 114 10.64 -10.70 22.15
CA SER A 114 10.23 -10.31 23.50
C SER A 114 11.15 -9.24 24.08
N ILE A 115 10.58 -8.14 24.57
CA ILE A 115 11.30 -7.07 25.26
C ILE A 115 11.80 -7.58 26.63
N THR A 116 11.02 -8.42 27.29
CA THR A 116 11.43 -9.03 28.57
C THR A 116 12.68 -9.89 28.43
N ARG A 117 12.84 -10.60 27.28
CA ARG A 117 13.98 -11.49 27.03
C ARG A 117 15.22 -10.75 26.50
N TYR A 118 15.04 -9.77 25.63
CA TYR A 118 16.14 -9.16 24.87
C TYR A 118 16.39 -7.68 25.22
N GLY A 119 15.61 -7.12 26.15
CA GLY A 119 15.59 -5.68 26.38
C GLY A 119 14.92 -4.92 25.22
N GLU A 120 14.63 -3.66 25.42
CA GLU A 120 13.95 -2.80 24.42
C GLU A 120 14.78 -2.70 23.12
N GLN A 121 16.07 -2.34 23.26
CA GLN A 121 16.95 -2.14 22.10
C GLN A 121 17.28 -3.47 21.40
N GLY A 122 17.59 -4.53 22.18
CA GLY A 122 17.91 -5.85 21.62
C GLY A 122 16.75 -6.48 20.85
N ALA A 123 15.52 -6.35 21.35
CA ALA A 123 14.32 -6.81 20.67
C ALA A 123 14.07 -6.01 19.37
N ARG A 124 14.26 -4.67 19.41
CA ARG A 124 14.15 -3.79 18.26
C ARG A 124 15.16 -4.14 17.16
N GLN A 125 16.44 -4.28 17.51
CA GLN A 125 17.50 -4.63 16.54
C GLN A 125 17.23 -5.97 15.87
N ARG A 126 16.81 -6.99 16.62
CA ARG A 126 16.46 -8.32 16.09
C ARG A 126 15.27 -8.24 15.13
N ALA A 127 14.26 -7.42 15.43
CA ALA A 127 13.11 -7.21 14.53
C ALA A 127 13.53 -6.52 13.22
N LEU A 128 14.41 -5.50 13.31
CA LEU A 128 14.95 -4.80 12.15
C LEU A 128 15.76 -5.75 11.26
N GLN A 129 16.66 -6.54 11.86
CA GLN A 129 17.48 -7.51 11.14
C GLN A 129 16.62 -8.56 10.44
N ALA A 130 15.67 -9.18 11.14
CA ALA A 130 14.77 -10.17 10.57
C ALA A 130 13.97 -9.59 9.37
N ARG A 131 13.52 -8.34 9.48
CA ARG A 131 12.84 -7.64 8.37
C ARG A 131 13.78 -7.41 7.18
N GLN A 132 15.02 -6.98 7.42
CA GLN A 132 16.00 -6.74 6.36
C GLN A 132 16.37 -8.04 5.63
N GLU A 133 16.61 -9.13 6.35
CA GLU A 133 16.92 -10.45 5.77
C GLU A 133 15.76 -10.96 4.91
N ALA A 134 14.53 -10.83 5.39
CA ALA A 134 13.35 -11.20 4.63
C ALA A 134 13.17 -10.37 3.35
N LEU A 135 13.46 -9.06 3.39
CA LEU A 135 13.40 -8.22 2.20
C LEU A 135 14.51 -8.52 1.20
N LYS A 136 15.70 -8.94 1.65
CA LYS A 136 16.78 -9.41 0.76
C LYS A 136 16.37 -10.68 0.00
N SER A 137 15.71 -11.61 0.67
CA SER A 137 15.20 -12.83 0.01
C SER A 137 14.13 -12.52 -1.04
N LEU A 138 13.22 -11.56 -0.74
CA LEU A 138 12.21 -11.11 -1.71
C LEU A 138 12.79 -10.40 -2.94
N ALA A 139 13.97 -9.81 -2.82
CA ALA A 139 14.64 -9.14 -3.95
C ALA A 139 15.30 -10.12 -4.93
N ARG A 140 15.53 -11.36 -4.50
CA ARG A 140 16.18 -12.42 -5.32
C ARG A 140 15.17 -13.31 -6.06
N THR A 141 13.89 -13.18 -5.73
CA THR A 141 12.77 -13.89 -6.37
C THR A 141 12.10 -13.02 -7.42
#